data_300561516c2a788b6b21b323db86e8ab
#
_entry.id   300561516c2a788b6b21b323db86e8ab
#
_cell.length_a   1.000
_cell.length_b   1.000
_cell.length_c   1.000
_cell.angle_alpha   90.00
_cell.angle_beta   90.00
_cell.angle_gamma   90.00
#
_symmetry.space_group_name_H-M   'P 1'
#
loop_
_entity.id
_entity.type
_entity.pdbx_description
1 polymer ?
#
loop_
_entity_poly.entity_id
_entity_poly.type
_entity_poly.pdbx_seq_one_letter_code
_entity_poly.pdbx_strand_id
1 'polypeptide(L)'
;DTLGPAYRWKTDVYALGEIKDGRLDGDLLLKGHGDPFLVTERFWQMLRSIRRAGIDDIAGDLLIDDSYFDIGAYDPGAFDSQPLRAYNVAPNALLTNFKVVRYWFEPDGQSVKVTVDPELDNLRVTNQLRVTPGSCRGYQRGIAVSGNGRDDEVTFSGKFPGGCQLYAMDRAVLSHNEFTYGLFQSLWSESGGRFDGTWKNTVAADDLEPLLSFESLSLFEMIARVNKHSNNVMARQVLYTLSAEVLGPPGTESGGRDVIANWLSDNGLEPGKLALENGAGLSRESRITAADMAALLRFAWKQPYMPEYLASMSLTGLDGTLSRRFGDSDLVGKAHLKTGSLDHVTAIAGYVQARSGRRVSVVVMQNSEDIHRGPGEEVQEALLRWFYEQ
;
A
#
# COMPACT_ATOMS: atom_id res chain seq x y z
N ASP A 1 7.13 8.53 16.24
CA ASP A 1 8.22 8.88 17.17
C ASP A 1 9.58 8.67 16.52
N THR A 2 9.97 7.45 16.24
CA THR A 2 11.32 7.03 15.87
C THR A 2 11.91 7.83 14.70
N LEU A 3 11.19 7.95 13.60
CA LEU A 3 11.63 8.67 12.41
C LEU A 3 11.19 10.15 12.38
N GLY A 4 10.20 10.50 13.20
CA GLY A 4 9.56 11.82 13.19
C GLY A 4 8.58 12.04 12.03
N PRO A 5 7.59 12.94 12.19
CA PRO A 5 6.51 13.14 11.21
C PRO A 5 6.98 13.72 9.88
N ALA A 6 8.12 14.41 9.86
CA ALA A 6 8.69 15.05 8.67
C ALA A 6 9.60 14.13 7.84
N TYR A 7 9.88 12.91 8.33
CA TYR A 7 10.72 11.95 7.61
C TYR A 7 10.21 11.73 6.18
N ARG A 8 11.15 11.62 5.22
CA ARG A 8 10.89 11.37 3.79
C ARG A 8 11.80 10.27 3.30
N TRP A 9 11.26 9.38 2.51
CA TRP A 9 12.02 8.38 1.77
C TRP A 9 12.64 9.01 0.53
N LYS A 10 13.66 8.35 0.00
CA LYS A 10 14.33 8.75 -1.24
C LYS A 10 14.25 7.65 -2.28
N THR A 11 14.31 8.05 -3.53
CA THR A 11 14.66 7.19 -4.65
C THR A 11 15.80 7.89 -5.37
N ASP A 12 16.98 7.28 -5.35
CA ASP A 12 18.17 7.83 -5.98
C ASP A 12 18.27 7.36 -7.43
N VAL A 13 18.67 8.27 -8.30
CA VAL A 13 18.84 8.04 -9.73
C VAL A 13 20.28 8.32 -10.09
N TYR A 14 20.92 7.37 -10.78
CA TYR A 14 22.30 7.49 -11.23
C TYR A 14 22.39 7.36 -12.75
N ALA A 15 23.20 8.19 -13.37
CA ALA A 15 23.58 8.07 -14.78
C ALA A 15 24.94 7.39 -14.85
N LEU A 16 24.98 6.15 -15.33
CA LEU A 16 26.21 5.37 -15.41
C LEU A 16 26.81 5.49 -16.82
N GLY A 17 27.18 6.70 -17.19
CA GLY A 17 27.76 7.04 -18.49
C GLY A 17 27.82 8.55 -18.72
N GLU A 18 28.34 8.95 -19.88
CA GLU A 18 28.39 10.35 -20.27
C GLU A 18 27.02 10.84 -20.76
N ILE A 19 26.59 12.01 -20.31
CA ILE A 19 25.38 12.68 -20.82
C ILE A 19 25.82 13.73 -21.84
N LYS A 20 25.45 13.56 -23.10
CA LYS A 20 25.79 14.46 -24.18
C LYS A 20 24.60 14.65 -25.12
N ASP A 21 24.31 15.92 -25.45
CA ASP A 21 23.22 16.29 -26.38
C ASP A 21 21.86 15.59 -26.10
N GLY A 22 21.53 15.45 -24.81
CA GLY A 22 20.30 14.79 -24.35
C GLY A 22 20.36 13.27 -24.31
N ARG A 23 21.50 12.66 -24.64
CA ARG A 23 21.70 11.21 -24.60
C ARG A 23 22.60 10.79 -23.45
N LEU A 24 22.16 9.82 -22.69
CA LEU A 24 22.98 9.06 -21.76
C LEU A 24 23.62 7.88 -22.51
N ASP A 25 24.95 7.93 -22.71
CA ASP A 25 25.70 6.85 -23.32
C ASP A 25 26.13 5.83 -22.25
N GLY A 26 25.17 5.15 -21.69
CA GLY A 26 25.31 4.22 -20.57
C GLY A 26 23.97 3.84 -19.96
N ASP A 27 24.01 3.23 -18.76
CA ASP A 27 22.84 2.72 -18.06
C ASP A 27 22.22 3.78 -17.13
N LEU A 28 20.92 3.70 -16.92
CA LEU A 28 20.21 4.43 -15.88
C LEU A 28 19.95 3.52 -14.69
N LEU A 29 20.42 3.89 -13.49
CA LEU A 29 20.20 3.12 -12.28
C LEU A 29 19.19 3.83 -11.37
N LEU A 30 18.19 3.08 -10.92
CA LEU A 30 17.23 3.49 -9.89
C LEU A 30 17.50 2.70 -8.61
N LYS A 31 17.78 3.39 -7.50
CA LYS A 31 17.95 2.80 -6.18
C LYS A 31 16.81 3.24 -5.26
N GLY A 32 16.01 2.25 -4.81
CA GLY A 32 14.92 2.49 -3.88
C GLY A 32 15.36 2.44 -2.42
N HIS A 33 14.78 3.31 -1.59
CA HIS A 33 14.97 3.30 -0.14
C HIS A 33 13.64 3.07 0.60
N GLY A 34 12.69 2.38 -0.06
CA GLY A 34 11.45 1.93 0.56
C GLY A 34 10.29 2.93 0.53
N ASP A 35 10.26 3.91 -0.39
CA ASP A 35 9.11 4.83 -0.52
C ASP A 35 7.80 4.03 -0.63
N PRO A 36 6.88 4.13 0.36
CA PRO A 36 5.64 3.38 0.35
C PRO A 36 4.59 3.92 -0.63
N PHE A 37 4.85 5.05 -1.31
CA PHE A 37 3.87 5.73 -2.16
C PHE A 37 4.47 6.28 -3.45
N LEU A 38 5.40 5.56 -4.07
CA LEU A 38 5.90 5.89 -5.41
C LEU A 38 4.88 5.40 -6.47
N VAL A 39 3.66 6.00 -6.43
CA VAL A 39 2.58 5.72 -7.38
C VAL A 39 2.88 6.28 -8.76
N THR A 40 2.10 5.89 -9.78
CA THR A 40 2.29 6.27 -11.19
C THR A 40 2.56 7.76 -11.37
N GLU A 41 1.80 8.63 -10.72
CA GLU A 41 1.95 10.09 -10.83
C GLU A 41 3.28 10.59 -10.25
N ARG A 42 3.73 10.00 -9.15
CA ARG A 42 5.00 10.36 -8.52
C ARG A 42 6.17 9.80 -9.32
N PHE A 43 6.04 8.58 -9.82
CA PHE A 43 7.03 7.98 -10.71
C PHE A 43 7.18 8.81 -11.98
N TRP A 44 6.08 9.25 -12.59
CA TRP A 44 6.10 10.19 -13.70
C TRP A 44 6.81 11.51 -13.35
N GLN A 45 6.56 12.08 -12.16
CA GLN A 45 7.27 13.28 -11.69
C GLN A 45 8.79 13.07 -11.58
N MET A 46 9.20 11.89 -11.10
CA MET A 46 10.61 11.48 -11.03
C MET A 46 11.22 11.41 -12.44
N LEU A 47 10.54 10.74 -13.39
CA LEU A 47 11.01 10.67 -14.78
C LEU A 47 11.14 12.05 -15.43
N ARG A 48 10.20 12.95 -15.16
CA ARG A 48 10.32 14.36 -15.59
C ARG A 48 11.52 15.06 -14.98
N SER A 49 11.93 14.71 -13.78
CA SER A 49 13.13 15.26 -13.15
C SER A 49 14.41 14.73 -13.82
N ILE A 50 14.43 13.47 -14.22
CA ILE A 50 15.52 12.88 -15.02
C ILE A 50 15.65 13.61 -16.37
N ARG A 51 14.52 13.84 -17.04
CA ARG A 51 14.55 14.61 -18.31
C ARG A 51 15.07 16.03 -18.12
N ARG A 52 14.67 16.72 -17.03
CA ARG A 52 15.20 18.05 -16.72
C ARG A 52 16.70 18.05 -16.38
N ALA A 53 17.24 16.93 -15.92
CA ALA A 53 18.67 16.74 -15.74
C ALA A 53 19.44 16.53 -17.06
N GLY A 54 18.74 16.55 -18.20
CA GLY A 54 19.31 16.53 -19.53
C GLY A 54 19.34 15.15 -20.22
N ILE A 55 18.54 14.19 -19.77
CA ILE A 55 18.45 12.86 -20.38
C ILE A 55 17.11 12.73 -21.13
N ASP A 56 17.18 12.60 -22.46
CA ASP A 56 16.05 12.34 -23.36
C ASP A 56 16.12 10.94 -24.00
N ASP A 57 17.32 10.40 -24.14
CA ASP A 57 17.63 9.13 -24.77
C ASP A 57 18.58 8.34 -23.86
N ILE A 58 18.28 7.07 -23.60
CA ILE A 58 19.09 6.16 -22.79
C ILE A 58 19.56 5.04 -23.72
N ALA A 59 20.89 4.92 -23.86
CA ALA A 59 21.50 3.94 -24.75
C ALA A 59 21.67 2.54 -24.13
N GLY A 60 21.81 2.50 -22.82
CA GLY A 60 22.03 1.29 -22.03
C GLY A 60 20.75 0.72 -21.46
N ASP A 61 20.88 -0.01 -20.34
CA ASP A 61 19.80 -0.69 -19.63
C ASP A 61 19.24 0.14 -18.46
N LEU A 62 18.06 -0.24 -17.98
CA LEU A 62 17.52 0.19 -16.70
C LEU A 62 18.04 -0.75 -15.61
N LEU A 63 18.90 -0.25 -14.74
CA LEU A 63 19.38 -0.99 -13.58
C LEU A 63 18.50 -0.69 -12.38
N ILE A 64 18.18 -1.71 -11.59
CA ILE A 64 17.30 -1.60 -10.43
C ILE A 64 18.04 -2.12 -9.20
N ASP A 65 18.15 -1.26 -8.18
CA ASP A 65 18.68 -1.59 -6.87
C ASP A 65 17.54 -1.55 -5.84
N ASP A 66 17.10 -2.73 -5.41
CA ASP A 66 16.11 -2.91 -4.35
C ASP A 66 16.73 -3.53 -3.08
N SER A 67 18.05 -3.52 -2.96
CA SER A 67 18.80 -4.15 -1.89
C SER A 67 18.67 -3.49 -0.51
N TYR A 68 18.02 -2.33 -0.43
CA TYR A 68 17.79 -1.64 0.85
C TYR A 68 16.90 -2.43 1.81
N PHE A 69 16.11 -3.39 1.29
CA PHE A 69 15.33 -4.35 2.05
C PHE A 69 15.77 -5.79 1.73
N ASP A 70 15.83 -6.63 2.76
CA ASP A 70 15.91 -8.09 2.61
C ASP A 70 14.55 -8.69 2.99
N ILE A 71 13.82 -9.08 1.96
CA ILE A 71 12.46 -9.60 2.13
C ILE A 71 12.48 -11.11 2.47
N GLY A 72 13.57 -11.80 2.16
CA GLY A 72 13.65 -13.25 2.27
C GLY A 72 12.65 -13.98 1.38
N ALA A 73 12.25 -15.17 1.78
CA ALA A 73 11.21 -15.92 1.08
C ALA A 73 9.81 -15.38 1.44
N TYR A 74 9.09 -14.88 0.45
CA TYR A 74 7.74 -14.34 0.62
C TYR A 74 6.75 -15.08 -0.28
N ASP A 75 5.71 -15.67 0.31
CA ASP A 75 4.60 -16.27 -0.41
C ASP A 75 3.35 -15.38 -0.33
N PRO A 76 2.98 -14.69 -1.43
CA PRO A 76 1.77 -13.84 -1.45
C PRO A 76 0.47 -14.63 -1.30
N GLY A 77 0.50 -15.95 -1.46
CA GLY A 77 -0.64 -16.84 -1.25
C GLY A 77 -0.82 -17.35 0.18
N ALA A 78 0.17 -17.17 1.05
CA ALA A 78 0.22 -17.81 2.38
C ALA A 78 -0.98 -17.45 3.28
N PHE A 79 -1.53 -16.24 3.18
CA PHE A 79 -2.61 -15.79 4.06
C PHE A 79 -3.99 -16.36 3.66
N ASP A 80 -4.32 -16.35 2.37
CA ASP A 80 -5.70 -16.62 1.89
C ASP A 80 -5.75 -17.37 0.54
N SER A 81 -4.62 -17.87 0.06
CA SER A 81 -4.48 -18.53 -1.25
C SER A 81 -4.86 -17.61 -2.45
N GLN A 82 -4.70 -16.28 -2.29
CA GLN A 82 -5.02 -15.28 -3.32
C GLN A 82 -3.77 -14.45 -3.70
N PRO A 83 -2.73 -15.04 -4.33
CA PRO A 83 -1.43 -14.39 -4.55
C PRO A 83 -1.50 -13.11 -5.39
N LEU A 84 -2.51 -12.98 -6.25
CA LEU A 84 -2.66 -11.82 -7.14
C LEU A 84 -3.41 -10.64 -6.51
N ARG A 85 -3.82 -10.75 -5.25
CA ARG A 85 -4.49 -9.65 -4.55
C ARG A 85 -3.52 -8.55 -4.15
N ALA A 86 -3.93 -7.30 -4.35
CA ALA A 86 -3.12 -6.12 -4.04
C ALA A 86 -2.62 -6.08 -2.58
N TYR A 87 -3.44 -6.51 -1.62
CA TYR A 87 -3.07 -6.52 -0.21
C TYR A 87 -2.03 -7.60 0.17
N ASN A 88 -1.80 -8.57 -0.71
CA ASN A 88 -0.80 -9.63 -0.54
C ASN A 88 0.56 -9.31 -1.17
N VAL A 89 0.71 -8.14 -1.78
CA VAL A 89 2.00 -7.72 -2.37
C VAL A 89 3.07 -7.63 -1.29
N ALA A 90 4.25 -8.21 -1.59
CA ALA A 90 5.43 -8.09 -0.73
C ALA A 90 5.90 -6.63 -0.63
N PRO A 91 6.56 -6.23 0.46
CA PRO A 91 7.34 -5.00 0.45
C PRO A 91 8.50 -5.11 -0.56
N ASN A 92 9.01 -3.95 -1.01
CA ASN A 92 10.19 -3.87 -1.86
C ASN A 92 10.81 -2.47 -1.73
N ALA A 93 12.14 -2.37 -1.76
CA ALA A 93 12.79 -1.07 -1.60
C ALA A 93 12.48 -0.10 -2.74
N LEU A 94 12.21 -0.58 -3.95
CA LEU A 94 11.73 0.21 -5.09
C LEU A 94 10.29 -0.21 -5.46
N LEU A 95 9.35 -0.01 -4.55
CA LEU A 95 7.95 -0.33 -4.76
C LEU A 95 7.26 0.72 -5.63
N THR A 96 7.01 0.42 -6.89
CA THR A 96 6.28 1.30 -7.80
C THR A 96 4.79 0.92 -7.86
N ASN A 97 3.91 1.92 -7.75
CA ASN A 97 2.44 1.81 -7.83
C ASN A 97 1.86 0.60 -7.08
N PHE A 98 2.41 0.25 -5.91
CA PHE A 98 2.04 -0.94 -5.14
C PHE A 98 2.17 -2.27 -5.93
N LYS A 99 2.87 -2.28 -7.06
CA LYS A 99 2.92 -3.40 -8.02
C LYS A 99 1.52 -3.80 -8.51
N VAL A 100 0.60 -2.87 -8.65
CA VAL A 100 -0.82 -3.14 -8.94
C VAL A 100 -1.23 -2.50 -10.24
N VAL A 101 -1.90 -3.30 -11.07
CA VAL A 101 -2.62 -2.87 -12.26
C VAL A 101 -4.11 -2.93 -11.96
N ARG A 102 -4.82 -1.86 -12.26
CA ARG A 102 -6.28 -1.79 -12.22
C ARG A 102 -6.85 -2.14 -13.59
N TYR A 103 -7.78 -3.06 -13.60
CA TYR A 103 -8.51 -3.49 -14.79
C TYR A 103 -9.95 -3.02 -14.68
N TRP A 104 -10.39 -2.26 -15.67
CA TRP A 104 -11.78 -1.81 -15.79
C TRP A 104 -12.51 -2.69 -16.79
N PHE A 105 -13.69 -3.15 -16.42
CA PHE A 105 -14.54 -4.03 -17.22
C PHE A 105 -15.84 -3.32 -17.54
N GLU A 106 -16.19 -3.25 -18.82
CA GLU A 106 -17.40 -2.63 -19.33
C GLU A 106 -18.07 -3.55 -20.35
N PRO A 107 -19.39 -3.81 -20.27
CA PRO A 107 -20.09 -4.59 -21.29
C PRO A 107 -20.02 -3.89 -22.65
N ASP A 108 -19.67 -4.62 -23.69
CA ASP A 108 -19.63 -4.15 -25.08
C ASP A 108 -20.31 -5.18 -25.99
N GLY A 109 -21.61 -5.07 -26.16
CA GLY A 109 -22.42 -6.05 -26.89
C GLY A 109 -22.40 -7.43 -26.25
N GLN A 110 -21.79 -8.41 -26.89
CA GLN A 110 -21.60 -9.77 -26.36
C GLN A 110 -20.23 -9.97 -25.71
N SER A 111 -19.32 -8.99 -25.88
CA SER A 111 -17.98 -8.98 -25.35
C SER A 111 -17.87 -8.05 -24.14
N VAL A 112 -16.72 -8.09 -23.46
CA VAL A 112 -16.37 -7.17 -22.37
C VAL A 112 -15.17 -6.36 -22.81
N LYS A 113 -15.27 -5.03 -22.79
CA LYS A 113 -14.11 -4.17 -22.96
C LYS A 113 -13.29 -4.20 -21.67
N VAL A 114 -11.98 -4.39 -21.77
CA VAL A 114 -11.04 -4.31 -20.66
C VAL A 114 -10.10 -3.14 -20.90
N THR A 115 -10.08 -2.20 -19.95
CA THR A 115 -9.13 -1.07 -19.93
C THR A 115 -8.18 -1.26 -18.77
N VAL A 116 -6.92 -0.89 -18.94
CA VAL A 116 -5.81 -1.15 -17.99
C VAL A 116 -5.23 0.16 -17.49
N ASP A 117 -4.89 0.25 -16.20
CA ASP A 117 -4.28 1.43 -15.58
C ASP A 117 -3.35 1.01 -14.42
N PRO A 118 -2.03 1.34 -14.47
CA PRO A 118 -1.31 1.87 -15.62
C PRO A 118 -1.15 0.86 -16.74
N GLU A 119 -1.01 1.34 -17.98
CA GLU A 119 -0.56 0.51 -19.10
C GLU A 119 0.92 0.16 -18.90
N LEU A 120 1.27 -1.10 -19.12
CA LEU A 120 2.63 -1.62 -19.00
C LEU A 120 3.01 -2.32 -20.31
N ASP A 121 4.07 -1.87 -20.95
CA ASP A 121 4.49 -2.39 -22.28
C ASP A 121 4.83 -3.89 -22.24
N ASN A 122 5.24 -4.40 -21.09
CA ASN A 122 5.61 -5.80 -20.88
C ASN A 122 4.49 -6.68 -20.29
N LEU A 123 3.24 -6.18 -20.18
CA LEU A 123 2.11 -6.96 -19.68
C LEU A 123 1.06 -7.20 -20.75
N ARG A 124 0.87 -8.45 -21.13
CA ARG A 124 -0.17 -8.88 -22.06
C ARG A 124 -1.48 -9.18 -21.33
N VAL A 125 -2.56 -8.58 -21.77
CA VAL A 125 -3.90 -8.83 -21.24
C VAL A 125 -4.73 -9.64 -22.23
N THR A 126 -5.11 -10.86 -21.85
CA THR A 126 -5.98 -11.74 -22.63
C THR A 126 -7.39 -11.73 -22.05
N ASN A 127 -8.36 -11.31 -22.86
CA ASN A 127 -9.76 -11.22 -22.44
C ASN A 127 -10.61 -12.30 -23.12
N GLN A 128 -11.14 -13.20 -22.31
CA GLN A 128 -12.04 -14.29 -22.71
C GLN A 128 -13.41 -14.20 -22.00
N LEU A 129 -13.72 -13.03 -21.41
CA LEU A 129 -15.01 -12.80 -20.77
C LEU A 129 -16.14 -12.72 -21.78
N ARG A 130 -17.32 -13.21 -21.39
CA ARG A 130 -18.55 -13.12 -22.17
C ARG A 130 -19.63 -12.41 -21.38
N VAL A 131 -20.33 -11.49 -22.02
CA VAL A 131 -21.49 -10.84 -21.41
C VAL A 131 -22.64 -11.86 -21.28
N THR A 132 -23.27 -11.89 -20.12
CA THR A 132 -24.45 -12.70 -19.84
C THR A 132 -25.57 -11.85 -19.25
N PRO A 133 -26.85 -12.20 -19.48
CA PRO A 133 -27.95 -11.52 -18.81
C PRO A 133 -27.81 -11.63 -17.28
N GLY A 134 -28.12 -10.55 -16.56
CA GLY A 134 -28.14 -10.56 -15.10
C GLY A 134 -27.79 -9.21 -14.47
N SER A 135 -28.08 -9.09 -13.16
CA SER A 135 -27.73 -7.93 -12.37
C SER A 135 -26.25 -7.95 -11.97
N CYS A 136 -25.70 -6.79 -11.61
CA CYS A 136 -24.30 -6.65 -11.16
C CYS A 136 -24.00 -7.32 -9.78
N ARG A 137 -24.97 -7.99 -9.15
CA ARG A 137 -24.76 -8.64 -7.86
C ARG A 137 -23.99 -9.96 -8.00
N GLY A 138 -22.89 -10.10 -7.25
CA GLY A 138 -22.11 -11.35 -7.19
C GLY A 138 -21.25 -11.62 -8.44
N TYR A 139 -21.07 -10.64 -9.30
CA TYR A 139 -20.30 -10.72 -10.56
C TYR A 139 -18.83 -11.15 -10.34
N GLN A 140 -18.21 -10.82 -9.19
CA GLN A 140 -16.83 -11.21 -8.88
C GLN A 140 -16.59 -12.71 -8.95
N ARG A 141 -17.61 -13.51 -8.64
CA ARG A 141 -17.54 -14.98 -8.72
C ARG A 141 -17.59 -15.51 -10.15
N GLY A 142 -17.98 -14.69 -11.12
CA GLY A 142 -18.04 -15.04 -12.52
C GLY A 142 -16.75 -14.77 -13.29
N ILE A 143 -15.82 -14.01 -12.72
CA ILE A 143 -14.55 -13.63 -13.34
C ILE A 143 -13.43 -14.49 -12.75
N ALA A 144 -12.87 -15.36 -13.58
CA ALA A 144 -11.64 -16.07 -13.25
C ALA A 144 -10.44 -15.25 -13.76
N VAL A 145 -9.40 -15.18 -12.93
CA VAL A 145 -8.13 -14.51 -13.25
C VAL A 145 -7.03 -15.54 -13.17
N SER A 146 -6.24 -15.66 -14.21
CA SER A 146 -5.07 -16.54 -14.26
C SER A 146 -3.91 -15.86 -14.98
N GLY A 147 -2.68 -16.25 -14.62
CA GLY A 147 -1.47 -15.91 -15.35
C GLY A 147 -0.96 -17.12 -16.16
N ASN A 148 0.00 -16.88 -17.04
CA ASN A 148 0.63 -17.94 -17.86
C ASN A 148 1.81 -18.63 -17.14
N GLY A 149 2.08 -18.28 -15.88
CA GLY A 149 3.21 -18.81 -15.10
C GLY A 149 4.57 -18.19 -15.43
N ARG A 150 4.59 -17.16 -16.31
CA ARG A 150 5.77 -16.35 -16.66
C ARG A 150 5.66 -14.90 -16.17
N ASP A 151 4.58 -14.57 -15.49
CA ASP A 151 4.26 -13.25 -14.93
C ASP A 151 4.11 -12.10 -15.95
N ASP A 152 4.17 -12.40 -17.28
CA ASP A 152 4.02 -11.42 -18.36
C ASP A 152 2.63 -11.39 -19.00
N GLU A 153 1.70 -12.22 -18.51
CA GLU A 153 0.33 -12.29 -19.04
C GLU A 153 -0.70 -12.48 -17.95
N VAL A 154 -1.81 -11.76 -18.08
CA VAL A 154 -3.02 -11.98 -17.29
C VAL A 154 -4.18 -12.33 -18.22
N THR A 155 -4.88 -13.41 -17.90
CA THR A 155 -6.09 -13.84 -18.62
C THR A 155 -7.32 -13.68 -17.74
N PHE A 156 -8.31 -12.95 -18.23
CA PHE A 156 -9.65 -12.86 -17.67
C PHE A 156 -10.60 -13.75 -18.43
N SER A 157 -11.24 -14.68 -17.75
CA SER A 157 -12.21 -15.61 -18.39
C SER A 157 -13.48 -15.76 -17.54
N GLY A 158 -14.54 -16.30 -18.17
CA GLY A 158 -15.82 -16.54 -17.49
C GLY A 158 -16.94 -15.61 -17.95
N LYS A 159 -17.81 -15.23 -17.00
CA LYS A 159 -19.07 -14.53 -17.27
C LYS A 159 -19.08 -13.16 -16.60
N PHE A 160 -19.52 -12.15 -17.35
CA PHE A 160 -19.71 -10.80 -16.85
C PHE A 160 -21.18 -10.37 -17.05
N PRO A 161 -21.90 -9.92 -16.00
CA PRO A 161 -23.29 -9.54 -16.13
C PRO A 161 -23.48 -8.26 -16.94
N GLY A 162 -24.36 -8.30 -17.95
CA GLY A 162 -24.67 -7.12 -18.78
C GLY A 162 -25.37 -5.98 -18.03
N GLY A 163 -25.89 -6.23 -16.85
CA GLY A 163 -26.44 -5.18 -15.98
C GLY A 163 -25.37 -4.40 -15.18
N CYS A 164 -24.08 -4.76 -15.29
CA CYS A 164 -22.98 -3.96 -14.80
C CYS A 164 -22.69 -2.83 -15.79
N GLN A 165 -22.49 -1.60 -15.29
CA GLN A 165 -22.04 -0.48 -16.15
C GLN A 165 -20.51 -0.48 -16.24
N LEU A 166 -19.85 -0.38 -15.10
CA LEU A 166 -18.40 -0.36 -14.98
C LEU A 166 -17.99 -1.10 -13.71
N TYR A 167 -17.00 -1.96 -13.83
CA TYR A 167 -16.41 -2.65 -12.69
C TYR A 167 -14.89 -2.56 -12.73
N ALA A 168 -14.26 -2.39 -11.58
CA ALA A 168 -12.82 -2.36 -11.47
C ALA A 168 -12.29 -3.51 -10.59
N MET A 169 -11.12 -4.02 -10.98
CA MET A 169 -10.42 -5.07 -10.26
C MET A 169 -8.92 -4.78 -10.24
N ASP A 170 -8.33 -4.78 -9.06
CA ASP A 170 -6.90 -4.59 -8.88
C ASP A 170 -6.19 -5.95 -8.79
N ARG A 171 -5.08 -6.12 -9.55
CA ARG A 171 -4.26 -7.34 -9.52
C ARG A 171 -2.78 -7.01 -9.59
N ALA A 172 -1.98 -7.82 -8.89
CA ALA A 172 -0.53 -7.76 -8.84
C ALA A 172 0.06 -8.98 -9.55
N VAL A 173 0.27 -8.89 -10.85
CA VAL A 173 0.67 -10.01 -11.71
C VAL A 173 2.18 -10.14 -11.83
N LEU A 174 2.87 -9.06 -12.22
CA LEU A 174 4.31 -9.03 -12.49
C LEU A 174 5.14 -9.14 -11.20
N SER A 175 6.42 -9.47 -11.31
CA SER A 175 7.38 -9.20 -10.23
C SER A 175 7.55 -7.70 -10.01
N HIS A 176 8.21 -7.28 -8.90
CA HIS A 176 8.41 -5.84 -8.64
C HIS A 176 9.20 -5.15 -9.73
N ASN A 177 10.29 -5.77 -10.17
CA ASN A 177 11.21 -5.16 -11.12
C ASN A 177 10.67 -5.17 -12.53
N GLU A 178 9.92 -6.22 -12.93
CA GLU A 178 9.17 -6.24 -14.19
C GLU A 178 8.08 -5.17 -14.23
N PHE A 179 7.36 -4.96 -13.12
CA PHE A 179 6.37 -3.89 -13.02
C PHE A 179 7.03 -2.50 -13.17
N THR A 180 8.12 -2.26 -12.44
CA THR A 180 8.88 -1.00 -12.52
C THR A 180 9.40 -0.75 -13.92
N TYR A 181 9.93 -1.78 -14.58
CA TYR A 181 10.43 -1.70 -15.95
C TYR A 181 9.31 -1.36 -16.95
N GLY A 182 8.18 -2.08 -16.91
CA GLY A 182 7.06 -1.81 -17.81
C GLY A 182 6.48 -0.41 -17.61
N LEU A 183 6.33 0.03 -16.37
CA LEU A 183 5.88 1.38 -16.04
C LEU A 183 6.89 2.44 -16.52
N PHE A 184 8.19 2.18 -16.36
CA PHE A 184 9.24 3.04 -16.87
C PHE A 184 9.16 3.18 -18.39
N GLN A 185 9.09 2.09 -19.14
CA GLN A 185 8.99 2.11 -20.60
C GLN A 185 7.79 2.92 -21.08
N SER A 186 6.61 2.61 -20.56
CA SER A 186 5.37 3.28 -20.96
C SER A 186 5.44 4.79 -20.70
N LEU A 187 5.77 5.21 -19.48
CA LEU A 187 5.81 6.63 -19.13
C LEU A 187 7.00 7.39 -19.74
N TRP A 188 8.13 6.72 -19.97
CA TRP A 188 9.28 7.33 -20.64
C TRP A 188 8.96 7.62 -22.09
N SER A 189 8.39 6.65 -22.81
CA SER A 189 7.92 6.80 -24.19
C SER A 189 6.83 7.86 -24.30
N GLU A 190 5.80 7.82 -23.45
CA GLU A 190 4.71 8.80 -23.40
C GLU A 190 5.24 10.23 -23.23
N SER A 191 6.29 10.41 -22.44
CA SER A 191 6.95 11.71 -22.25
C SER A 191 7.86 12.13 -23.41
N GLY A 192 7.96 11.33 -24.48
CA GLY A 192 8.81 11.56 -25.64
C GLY A 192 10.27 11.16 -25.46
N GLY A 193 10.58 10.34 -24.43
CA GLY A 193 11.88 9.75 -24.23
C GLY A 193 12.12 8.54 -25.14
N ARG A 194 13.39 8.19 -25.40
CA ARG A 194 13.79 6.98 -26.12
C ARG A 194 14.55 6.04 -25.21
N PHE A 195 14.18 4.77 -25.25
CA PHE A 195 14.80 3.72 -24.46
C PHE A 195 14.49 2.36 -25.14
N ASP A 196 15.53 1.69 -25.61
CA ASP A 196 15.44 0.37 -26.26
C ASP A 196 16.14 -0.72 -25.42
N GLY A 197 16.60 -0.36 -24.22
CA GLY A 197 17.28 -1.26 -23.29
C GLY A 197 16.34 -2.24 -22.60
N THR A 198 16.94 -3.13 -21.82
CA THR A 198 16.23 -4.05 -20.92
C THR A 198 16.45 -3.63 -19.46
N TRP A 199 15.98 -4.46 -18.51
CA TRP A 199 16.26 -4.20 -17.09
C TRP A 199 17.16 -5.30 -16.48
N LYS A 200 17.90 -4.91 -15.44
CA LYS A 200 18.76 -5.83 -14.66
C LYS A 200 18.74 -5.43 -13.20
N ASN A 201 18.81 -6.43 -12.31
CA ASN A 201 19.09 -6.18 -10.90
C ASN A 201 20.57 -5.84 -10.72
N THR A 202 20.83 -4.91 -9.81
CA THR A 202 22.19 -4.57 -9.39
C THR A 202 22.17 -4.07 -7.94
N VAL A 203 23.36 -3.91 -7.37
CA VAL A 203 23.56 -3.17 -6.12
C VAL A 203 24.46 -1.98 -6.47
N ALA A 204 23.99 -0.76 -6.18
CA ALA A 204 24.75 0.44 -6.40
C ALA A 204 26.02 0.44 -5.55
N ALA A 205 27.16 0.82 -6.14
CA ALA A 205 28.38 1.00 -5.37
C ALA A 205 28.25 2.18 -4.41
N ASP A 206 28.87 2.07 -3.23
CA ASP A 206 28.72 3.06 -2.15
C ASP A 206 29.32 4.45 -2.48
N ASP A 207 30.25 4.51 -3.46
CA ASP A 207 30.93 5.71 -3.90
C ASP A 207 30.26 6.44 -5.08
N LEU A 208 29.10 5.93 -5.53
CA LEU A 208 28.34 6.57 -6.61
C LEU A 208 27.60 7.81 -6.09
N GLU A 209 27.77 8.93 -6.81
CA GLU A 209 26.98 10.13 -6.56
C GLU A 209 25.70 10.11 -7.41
N PRO A 210 24.53 10.31 -6.81
CA PRO A 210 23.29 10.32 -7.57
C PRO A 210 23.18 11.54 -8.47
N LEU A 211 22.70 11.37 -9.69
CA LEU A 211 22.30 12.45 -10.59
C LEU A 211 21.19 13.30 -9.94
N LEU A 212 20.27 12.66 -9.24
CA LEU A 212 19.23 13.28 -8.43
C LEU A 212 18.70 12.31 -7.39
N SER A 213 18.18 12.85 -6.28
CA SER A 213 17.41 12.14 -5.28
C SER A 213 15.96 12.64 -5.31
N PHE A 214 15.00 11.74 -5.55
CA PHE A 214 13.58 12.06 -5.57
C PHE A 214 12.96 11.75 -4.22
N GLU A 215 12.42 12.78 -3.54
CA GLU A 215 11.83 12.63 -2.21
C GLU A 215 10.34 12.25 -2.26
N SER A 216 9.94 11.41 -1.31
CA SER A 216 8.56 11.03 -1.07
C SER A 216 7.72 12.15 -0.44
N LEU A 217 6.44 11.88 -0.19
CA LEU A 217 5.66 12.62 0.79
C LEU A 217 6.22 12.37 2.20
N SER A 218 5.88 13.23 3.17
CA SER A 218 6.30 13.06 4.56
C SER A 218 5.64 11.85 5.23
N LEU A 219 6.26 11.32 6.28
CA LEU A 219 5.73 10.18 7.05
C LEU A 219 4.30 10.43 7.53
N PHE A 220 3.98 11.66 8.00
CA PHE A 220 2.63 11.92 8.48
C PHE A 220 1.59 11.83 7.35
N GLU A 221 1.91 12.28 6.14
CA GLU A 221 1.04 12.13 4.96
C GLU A 221 0.88 10.66 4.56
N MET A 222 1.96 9.86 4.70
CA MET A 222 1.94 8.42 4.46
C MET A 222 1.05 7.69 5.47
N ILE A 223 1.19 7.99 6.77
CA ILE A 223 0.38 7.36 7.82
C ILE A 223 -1.10 7.67 7.63
N ALA A 224 -1.45 8.87 7.16
CA ALA A 224 -2.83 9.19 6.81
C ALA A 224 -3.38 8.26 5.69
N ARG A 225 -2.58 7.98 4.68
CA ARG A 225 -2.95 7.04 3.60
C ARG A 225 -3.05 5.59 4.11
N VAL A 226 -2.07 5.16 4.91
CA VAL A 226 -2.10 3.83 5.56
C VAL A 226 -3.38 3.65 6.37
N ASN A 227 -3.70 4.59 7.24
CA ASN A 227 -4.81 4.45 8.18
C ASN A 227 -6.17 4.61 7.52
N LYS A 228 -6.35 5.63 6.67
CA LYS A 228 -7.64 5.92 6.01
C LYS A 228 -8.03 4.88 4.97
N HIS A 229 -7.06 4.36 4.21
CA HIS A 229 -7.31 3.35 3.19
C HIS A 229 -7.00 1.93 3.64
N SER A 230 -6.49 1.76 4.86
CA SER A 230 -6.08 0.45 5.41
C SER A 230 -5.11 -0.29 4.47
N ASN A 231 -4.10 0.43 3.96
CA ASN A 231 -3.17 -0.12 2.97
C ASN A 231 -2.11 -0.99 3.64
N ASN A 232 -2.21 -2.31 3.42
CA ASN A 232 -1.35 -3.31 4.03
C ASN A 232 0.09 -3.25 3.51
N VAL A 233 0.27 -2.96 2.23
CA VAL A 233 1.60 -2.92 1.61
C VAL A 233 2.39 -1.74 2.17
N MET A 234 1.77 -0.56 2.25
CA MET A 234 2.40 0.62 2.87
C MET A 234 2.76 0.36 4.34
N ALA A 235 1.90 -0.33 5.10
CA ALA A 235 2.18 -0.65 6.50
C ALA A 235 3.41 -1.57 6.64
N ARG A 236 3.55 -2.59 5.77
CA ARG A 236 4.75 -3.43 5.69
C ARG A 236 5.99 -2.63 5.31
N GLN A 237 5.91 -1.74 4.32
CA GLN A 237 7.00 -0.85 3.93
C GLN A 237 7.54 -0.06 5.13
N VAL A 238 6.64 0.49 5.95
CA VAL A 238 7.04 1.24 7.16
C VAL A 238 7.77 0.33 8.16
N LEU A 239 7.33 -0.93 8.32
CA LEU A 239 8.02 -1.89 9.20
C LEU A 239 9.46 -2.15 8.75
N TYR A 240 9.67 -2.40 7.46
CA TYR A 240 11.02 -2.62 6.90
C TYR A 240 11.86 -1.34 6.94
N THR A 241 11.25 -0.18 6.73
CA THR A 241 11.92 1.12 6.88
C THR A 241 12.43 1.33 8.31
N LEU A 242 11.62 1.03 9.33
CA LEU A 242 12.06 1.10 10.72
C LEU A 242 13.30 0.24 10.98
N SER A 243 13.34 -0.97 10.43
CA SER A 243 14.53 -1.82 10.50
C SER A 243 15.74 -1.16 9.86
N ALA A 244 15.62 -0.73 8.61
CA ALA A 244 16.73 -0.17 7.85
C ALA A 244 17.28 1.13 8.46
N GLU A 245 16.40 2.02 8.92
CA GLU A 245 16.79 3.33 9.46
C GLU A 245 17.37 3.26 10.88
N VAL A 246 16.94 2.29 11.68
CA VAL A 246 17.36 2.19 13.10
C VAL A 246 18.52 1.20 13.28
N LEU A 247 18.50 0.09 12.55
CA LEU A 247 19.49 -0.98 12.69
C LEU A 247 20.54 -0.98 11.57
N GLY A 248 20.31 -0.23 10.50
CA GLY A 248 21.08 -0.23 9.26
C GLY A 248 20.52 -1.18 8.19
N PRO A 249 20.71 -0.83 6.89
CA PRO A 249 20.28 -1.70 5.78
C PRO A 249 21.12 -2.99 5.71
N PRO A 250 20.53 -4.09 5.17
CA PRO A 250 19.17 -4.15 4.66
C PRO A 250 18.12 -4.25 5.75
N GLY A 251 16.99 -3.55 5.56
CA GLY A 251 15.84 -3.66 6.45
C GLY A 251 15.16 -5.01 6.34
N THR A 252 14.79 -5.59 7.49
CA THR A 252 14.13 -6.90 7.58
C THR A 252 12.83 -6.83 8.38
N GLU A 253 11.95 -7.81 8.21
CA GLU A 253 10.73 -7.92 9.00
C GLU A 253 11.03 -8.11 10.50
N SER A 254 11.97 -9.00 10.82
CA SER A 254 12.39 -9.25 12.22
C SER A 254 12.98 -8.00 12.86
N GLY A 255 13.88 -7.30 12.15
CA GLY A 255 14.46 -6.05 12.64
C GLY A 255 13.41 -4.97 12.92
N GLY A 256 12.42 -4.84 12.03
CA GLY A 256 11.30 -3.91 12.28
C GLY A 256 10.47 -4.26 13.50
N ARG A 257 10.22 -5.55 13.75
CA ARG A 257 9.56 -6.01 14.99
C ARG A 257 10.38 -5.70 16.23
N ASP A 258 11.69 -5.93 16.18
CA ASP A 258 12.60 -5.66 17.30
C ASP A 258 12.64 -4.15 17.63
N VAL A 259 12.70 -3.29 16.61
CA VAL A 259 12.62 -1.83 16.79
C VAL A 259 11.32 -1.42 17.50
N ILE A 260 10.18 -2.00 17.09
CA ILE A 260 8.88 -1.70 17.71
C ILE A 260 8.83 -2.21 19.14
N ALA A 261 9.33 -3.42 19.41
CA ALA A 261 9.34 -4.00 20.75
C ALA A 261 10.19 -3.17 21.72
N ASN A 262 11.38 -2.78 21.28
CA ASN A 262 12.27 -1.92 22.07
C ASN A 262 11.64 -0.55 22.34
N TRP A 263 11.05 0.08 21.30
CA TRP A 263 10.38 1.36 21.45
C TRP A 263 9.21 1.29 22.46
N LEU A 264 8.41 0.22 22.43
CA LEU A 264 7.34 0.03 23.42
C LEU A 264 7.89 -0.06 24.84
N SER A 265 8.94 -0.86 25.05
CA SER A 265 9.60 -1.01 26.35
C SER A 265 10.17 0.30 26.87
N ASP A 266 10.90 1.03 26.02
CA ASP A 266 11.52 2.32 26.36
C ASP A 266 10.50 3.40 26.76
N ASN A 267 9.26 3.27 26.28
CA ASN A 267 8.17 4.19 26.62
C ASN A 267 7.23 3.66 27.73
N GLY A 268 7.63 2.59 28.41
CA GLY A 268 6.85 2.00 29.49
C GLY A 268 5.52 1.38 29.04
N LEU A 269 5.45 1.00 27.77
CA LEU A 269 4.36 0.26 27.17
C LEU A 269 4.78 -1.20 27.06
N GLU A 270 4.46 -2.00 28.06
CA GLU A 270 4.81 -3.42 28.12
C GLU A 270 3.56 -4.27 27.85
N PRO A 271 3.16 -4.46 26.58
CA PRO A 271 2.00 -5.27 26.26
C PRO A 271 2.32 -6.75 26.57
N GLY A 272 1.68 -7.27 27.59
CA GLY A 272 1.99 -8.61 28.14
C GLY A 272 1.72 -9.78 27.18
N LYS A 273 1.01 -9.54 26.05
CA LYS A 273 0.63 -10.54 25.06
C LYS A 273 0.72 -10.01 23.61
N LEU A 274 1.67 -9.12 23.35
CA LEU A 274 1.90 -8.65 21.99
C LEU A 274 2.57 -9.76 21.16
N ALA A 275 1.95 -10.12 20.05
CA ALA A 275 2.61 -10.79 18.94
C ALA A 275 2.44 -9.92 17.71
N LEU A 276 3.54 -9.42 17.17
CA LEU A 276 3.58 -8.64 15.95
C LEU A 276 4.24 -9.48 14.86
N GLU A 277 3.57 -9.66 13.73
CA GLU A 277 4.10 -10.37 12.58
C GLU A 277 4.59 -9.37 11.52
N ASN A 278 3.75 -8.96 10.61
CA ASN A 278 4.13 -8.26 9.38
C ASN A 278 3.82 -6.75 9.38
N GLY A 279 3.44 -6.17 10.51
CA GLY A 279 3.11 -4.74 10.63
C GLY A 279 1.80 -4.29 9.98
N ALA A 280 1.19 -5.11 9.13
CA ALA A 280 -0.06 -4.78 8.41
C ALA A 280 -1.33 -5.30 9.11
N GLY A 281 -1.19 -6.25 10.05
CA GLY A 281 -2.32 -6.92 10.68
C GLY A 281 -3.04 -7.94 9.79
N LEU A 282 -2.57 -8.18 8.57
CA LEU A 282 -3.02 -9.27 7.72
C LEU A 282 -2.33 -10.57 8.17
N SER A 283 -2.77 -11.09 9.31
CA SER A 283 -2.09 -12.12 10.07
C SER A 283 -3.08 -12.90 10.93
N ARG A 284 -2.83 -14.19 11.11
CA ARG A 284 -3.53 -15.05 12.06
C ARG A 284 -2.78 -15.20 13.39
N GLU A 285 -1.52 -14.74 13.44
CA GLU A 285 -0.64 -14.86 14.59
C GLU A 285 -0.55 -13.58 15.43
N SER A 286 -0.80 -12.41 14.82
CA SER A 286 -0.73 -11.13 15.54
C SER A 286 -1.76 -11.05 16.68
N ARG A 287 -1.30 -10.58 17.85
CA ARG A 287 -2.09 -10.49 19.08
C ARG A 287 -1.78 -9.20 19.82
N ILE A 288 -2.81 -8.56 20.33
CA ILE A 288 -2.72 -7.47 21.29
C ILE A 288 -3.99 -7.44 22.12
N THR A 289 -3.94 -7.02 23.38
CA THR A 289 -5.14 -6.81 24.18
C THR A 289 -5.78 -5.45 23.91
N ALA A 290 -7.08 -5.33 24.13
CA ALA A 290 -7.77 -4.03 24.04
C ALA A 290 -7.21 -3.02 25.07
N ALA A 291 -6.76 -3.49 26.24
CA ALA A 291 -6.15 -2.65 27.26
C ALA A 291 -4.80 -2.08 26.81
N ASP A 292 -3.95 -2.90 26.18
CA ASP A 292 -2.64 -2.45 25.66
C ASP A 292 -2.81 -1.48 24.50
N MET A 293 -3.75 -1.74 23.59
CA MET A 293 -4.08 -0.81 22.51
C MET A 293 -4.61 0.52 23.07
N ALA A 294 -5.45 0.50 24.10
CA ALA A 294 -5.92 1.70 24.77
C ALA A 294 -4.78 2.45 25.49
N ALA A 295 -3.79 1.74 26.04
CA ALA A 295 -2.58 2.35 26.62
C ALA A 295 -1.77 3.07 25.56
N LEU A 296 -1.56 2.44 24.38
CA LEU A 296 -0.88 3.04 23.24
C LEU A 296 -1.60 4.30 22.75
N LEU A 297 -2.94 4.27 22.61
CA LEU A 297 -3.72 5.45 22.24
C LEU A 297 -3.58 6.59 23.26
N ARG A 298 -3.60 6.29 24.57
CA ARG A 298 -3.39 7.30 25.62
C ARG A 298 -1.96 7.86 25.61
N PHE A 299 -0.96 7.04 25.29
CA PHE A 299 0.41 7.50 25.08
C PHE A 299 0.48 8.45 23.88
N ALA A 300 -0.02 8.05 22.73
CA ALA A 300 -0.04 8.85 21.50
C ALA A 300 -0.76 10.21 21.69
N TRP A 301 -1.82 10.24 22.51
CA TRP A 301 -2.53 11.48 22.84
C TRP A 301 -1.67 12.55 23.50
N LYS A 302 -0.59 12.15 24.19
CA LYS A 302 0.30 13.06 24.92
C LYS A 302 1.47 13.54 24.06
N GLN A 303 1.63 13.02 22.86
CA GLN A 303 2.76 13.37 21.99
C GLN A 303 2.55 14.72 21.30
N PRO A 304 3.62 15.48 21.02
CA PRO A 304 3.51 16.78 20.35
C PRO A 304 2.83 16.75 18.98
N TYR A 305 2.97 15.63 18.25
CA TYR A 305 2.37 15.40 16.92
C TYR A 305 1.04 14.63 16.98
N MET A 306 0.36 14.67 18.12
CA MET A 306 -0.99 14.08 18.25
C MET A 306 -1.99 14.60 17.22
N PRO A 307 -1.99 15.89 16.81
CA PRO A 307 -2.91 16.38 15.79
C PRO A 307 -2.76 15.65 14.46
N GLU A 308 -1.53 15.41 13.99
CA GLU A 308 -1.22 14.68 12.77
C GLU A 308 -1.64 13.21 12.88
N TYR A 309 -1.39 12.58 14.02
CA TYR A 309 -1.79 11.20 14.29
C TYR A 309 -3.32 11.07 14.30
N LEU A 310 -4.03 11.98 14.99
CA LEU A 310 -5.49 12.02 15.02
C LEU A 310 -6.07 12.19 13.60
N ALA A 311 -5.55 13.15 12.83
CA ALA A 311 -6.00 13.43 11.47
C ALA A 311 -5.72 12.26 10.49
N SER A 312 -4.77 11.38 10.82
CA SER A 312 -4.48 10.21 10.01
C SER A 312 -5.59 9.14 10.04
N MET A 313 -6.41 9.11 11.08
CA MET A 313 -7.50 8.13 11.22
C MET A 313 -8.72 8.50 10.40
N SER A 314 -9.57 7.51 10.07
CA SER A 314 -10.83 7.74 9.39
C SER A 314 -11.81 8.50 10.27
N LEU A 315 -12.47 9.51 9.71
CA LEU A 315 -13.49 10.31 10.38
C LEU A 315 -14.87 9.70 10.12
N THR A 316 -15.63 9.43 11.17
CA THR A 316 -16.94 8.76 11.06
C THR A 316 -17.89 9.46 10.10
N GLY A 317 -18.44 8.69 9.14
CA GLY A 317 -19.41 9.15 8.14
C GLY A 317 -18.86 10.07 7.05
N LEU A 318 -17.54 10.40 7.06
CA LEU A 318 -16.99 11.41 6.16
C LEU A 318 -15.88 10.89 5.26
N ASP A 319 -14.93 10.12 5.80
CA ASP A 319 -13.80 9.68 4.99
C ASP A 319 -13.27 8.27 5.33
N GLY A 320 -12.31 7.81 4.52
CA GLY A 320 -11.61 6.55 4.71
C GLY A 320 -12.54 5.34 4.76
N THR A 321 -12.18 4.36 5.58
CA THR A 321 -12.97 3.12 5.75
C THR A 321 -14.32 3.35 6.44
N LEU A 322 -14.55 4.52 7.01
CA LEU A 322 -15.78 4.88 7.72
C LEU A 322 -16.72 5.80 6.93
N SER A 323 -16.38 6.15 5.68
CA SER A 323 -17.18 7.08 4.85
C SER A 323 -18.61 6.62 4.60
N ARG A 324 -18.88 5.31 4.66
CA ARG A 324 -20.23 4.71 4.44
C ARG A 324 -20.88 4.19 5.72
N ARG A 325 -20.27 4.43 6.88
CA ARG A 325 -20.77 4.05 8.19
C ARG A 325 -21.21 5.31 8.95
N PHE A 326 -22.17 5.20 9.82
CA PHE A 326 -22.67 6.30 10.69
C PHE A 326 -23.38 7.46 9.95
N GLY A 327 -23.72 7.32 8.65
CA GLY A 327 -24.23 8.43 7.82
C GLY A 327 -25.49 9.12 8.35
N ASP A 328 -26.33 8.39 9.10
CA ASP A 328 -27.60 8.88 9.66
C ASP A 328 -27.54 9.03 11.20
N SER A 329 -26.36 9.25 11.77
CA SER A 329 -26.20 9.34 13.22
C SER A 329 -25.49 10.61 13.67
N ASP A 330 -25.71 10.99 14.95
CA ASP A 330 -25.01 12.08 15.63
C ASP A 330 -23.48 11.87 15.72
N LEU A 331 -23.00 10.69 15.35
CA LEU A 331 -21.58 10.35 15.31
C LEU A 331 -20.83 10.87 14.09
N VAL A 332 -21.51 11.39 13.07
CA VAL A 332 -20.86 11.96 11.87
C VAL A 332 -19.86 13.04 12.28
N GLY A 333 -18.60 12.85 11.92
CA GLY A 333 -17.52 13.79 12.24
C GLY A 333 -17.13 13.86 13.73
N LYS A 334 -17.57 12.91 14.59
CA LYS A 334 -17.32 12.94 16.03
C LYS A 334 -16.26 11.93 16.50
N ALA A 335 -15.81 11.04 15.64
CA ALA A 335 -14.81 10.07 16.02
C ALA A 335 -13.76 9.87 14.92
N HIS A 336 -12.51 9.74 15.35
CA HIS A 336 -11.36 9.41 14.52
C HIS A 336 -10.93 7.98 14.85
N LEU A 337 -11.12 7.06 13.92
CA LEU A 337 -11.00 5.64 14.20
C LEU A 337 -10.25 4.90 13.09
N LYS A 338 -9.54 3.84 13.49
CA LYS A 338 -8.97 2.83 12.60
C LYS A 338 -9.78 1.55 12.72
N THR A 339 -10.16 0.97 11.59
CA THR A 339 -10.88 -0.31 11.48
C THR A 339 -9.94 -1.47 11.19
N GLY A 340 -10.34 -2.67 11.61
CA GLY A 340 -9.73 -3.94 11.22
C GLY A 340 -10.82 -4.98 10.97
N SER A 341 -10.65 -5.80 9.92
CA SER A 341 -11.57 -6.89 9.62
C SER A 341 -10.81 -8.05 8.96
N LEU A 342 -10.98 -9.23 9.48
CA LEU A 342 -10.59 -10.50 8.90
C LEU A 342 -11.77 -11.48 9.08
N ASP A 343 -11.73 -12.65 8.43
CA ASP A 343 -12.70 -13.70 8.72
C ASP A 343 -12.71 -13.98 10.23
N HIS A 344 -13.90 -13.94 10.83
CA HIS A 344 -14.15 -14.17 12.25
C HIS A 344 -13.57 -13.13 13.22
N VAL A 345 -13.07 -11.98 12.72
CA VAL A 345 -12.50 -10.90 13.53
C VAL A 345 -12.98 -9.54 13.03
N THR A 346 -13.42 -8.67 13.95
CA THR A 346 -13.58 -7.25 13.68
C THR A 346 -12.97 -6.43 14.81
N ALA A 347 -12.44 -5.26 14.47
CA ALA A 347 -11.89 -4.34 15.44
C ALA A 347 -12.11 -2.89 15.01
N ILE A 348 -12.23 -2.00 15.99
CA ILE A 348 -12.19 -0.56 15.80
C ILE A 348 -11.49 0.09 16.99
N ALA A 349 -10.60 1.05 16.74
CA ALA A 349 -9.85 1.73 17.79
C ALA A 349 -9.57 3.19 17.41
N GLY A 350 -9.50 4.07 18.40
CA GLY A 350 -9.20 5.48 18.22
C GLY A 350 -9.86 6.38 19.26
N TYR A 351 -10.38 7.52 18.83
CA TYR A 351 -10.87 8.57 19.74
C TYR A 351 -12.29 9.04 19.35
N VAL A 352 -13.14 9.16 20.35
CA VAL A 352 -14.51 9.68 20.22
C VAL A 352 -14.61 10.99 21.00
N GLN A 353 -15.17 12.02 20.41
CA GLN A 353 -15.57 13.23 21.12
C GLN A 353 -16.98 13.08 21.64
N ALA A 354 -17.14 12.92 22.95
CA ALA A 354 -18.43 12.80 23.61
C ALA A 354 -19.23 14.10 23.53
N ARG A 355 -20.55 14.01 23.68
CA ARG A 355 -21.46 15.16 23.72
C ARG A 355 -21.12 16.13 24.85
N SER A 356 -20.57 15.63 25.97
CA SER A 356 -20.04 16.44 27.08
C SER A 356 -18.80 17.28 26.72
N GLY A 357 -18.24 17.14 25.52
CA GLY A 357 -16.99 17.77 25.09
C GLY A 357 -15.73 17.00 25.49
N ARG A 358 -15.85 15.95 26.31
CA ARG A 358 -14.71 15.08 26.67
C ARG A 358 -14.29 14.24 25.47
N ARG A 359 -13.00 13.95 25.37
CA ARG A 359 -12.47 13.01 24.38
C ARG A 359 -12.06 11.69 25.06
N VAL A 360 -12.50 10.59 24.48
CA VAL A 360 -12.34 9.24 25.04
C VAL A 360 -11.58 8.37 24.01
N SER A 361 -10.56 7.65 24.46
CA SER A 361 -9.96 6.57 23.67
C SER A 361 -10.85 5.34 23.75
N VAL A 362 -11.17 4.77 22.59
CA VAL A 362 -12.05 3.60 22.47
C VAL A 362 -11.33 2.49 21.72
N VAL A 363 -11.46 1.26 22.23
CA VAL A 363 -10.97 0.04 21.58
C VAL A 363 -12.05 -1.04 21.71
N VAL A 364 -12.52 -1.55 20.58
CA VAL A 364 -13.44 -2.68 20.51
C VAL A 364 -12.82 -3.74 19.62
N MET A 365 -12.59 -4.93 20.16
CA MET A 365 -12.04 -6.09 19.46
C MET A 365 -12.97 -7.27 19.67
N GLN A 366 -13.33 -7.94 18.59
CA GLN A 366 -14.31 -9.02 18.60
C GLN A 366 -13.77 -10.18 17.77
N ASN A 367 -13.76 -11.38 18.39
CA ASN A 367 -13.38 -12.62 17.75
C ASN A 367 -14.54 -13.62 17.96
N SER A 368 -15.28 -13.91 16.89
CA SER A 368 -16.38 -14.88 16.91
C SER A 368 -16.68 -15.33 15.49
N GLU A 369 -17.28 -16.49 15.35
CA GLU A 369 -17.71 -17.00 14.04
C GLU A 369 -18.62 -15.97 13.34
N ASP A 370 -18.32 -15.69 12.08
CA ASP A 370 -19.04 -14.78 11.18
C ASP A 370 -19.24 -13.33 11.68
N ILE A 371 -18.57 -12.90 12.74
CA ILE A 371 -18.69 -11.55 13.32
C ILE A 371 -18.40 -10.45 12.29
N HIS A 372 -17.51 -10.72 11.31
CA HIS A 372 -17.11 -9.81 10.24
C HIS A 372 -18.19 -9.59 9.17
N ARG A 373 -19.29 -10.34 9.19
CA ARG A 373 -20.37 -10.29 8.20
C ARG A 373 -21.51 -9.32 8.56
N GLY A 374 -21.29 -8.42 9.51
CA GLY A 374 -22.26 -7.40 9.93
C GLY A 374 -22.43 -7.28 11.44
N PRO A 375 -22.67 -8.37 12.21
CA PRO A 375 -22.98 -8.27 13.63
C PRO A 375 -21.93 -7.52 14.46
N GLY A 376 -20.65 -7.67 14.09
CA GLY A 376 -19.56 -6.94 14.77
C GLY A 376 -19.63 -5.45 14.56
N GLU A 377 -20.00 -4.99 13.37
CA GLU A 377 -20.17 -3.56 13.08
C GLU A 377 -21.33 -2.96 13.84
N GLU A 378 -22.46 -3.69 13.95
CA GLU A 378 -23.64 -3.26 14.73
C GLU A 378 -23.30 -3.03 16.21
N VAL A 379 -22.56 -3.98 16.82
CA VAL A 379 -22.09 -3.85 18.22
C VAL A 379 -21.13 -2.67 18.36
N GLN A 380 -20.19 -2.48 17.43
CA GLN A 380 -19.27 -1.33 17.43
C GLN A 380 -20.06 -0.01 17.37
N GLU A 381 -21.07 0.08 16.51
CA GLU A 381 -21.88 1.29 16.38
C GLU A 381 -22.69 1.60 17.65
N ALA A 382 -23.29 0.58 18.26
CA ALA A 382 -24.03 0.73 19.51
C ALA A 382 -23.09 1.22 20.64
N LEU A 383 -21.90 0.65 20.77
CA LEU A 383 -20.91 1.08 21.77
C LEU A 383 -20.40 2.50 21.51
N LEU A 384 -20.13 2.86 20.25
CA LEU A 384 -19.67 4.20 19.90
C LEU A 384 -20.74 5.26 20.16
N ARG A 385 -22.02 4.97 19.92
CA ARG A 385 -23.13 5.84 20.30
C ARG A 385 -23.21 6.03 21.81
N TRP A 386 -23.08 4.95 22.56
CA TRP A 386 -23.05 5.01 24.02
C TRP A 386 -21.91 5.88 24.56
N PHE A 387 -20.67 5.73 24.00
CA PHE A 387 -19.54 6.59 24.36
C PHE A 387 -19.75 8.06 23.98
N TYR A 388 -20.43 8.32 22.87
CA TYR A 388 -20.74 9.69 22.45
C TYR A 388 -21.71 10.39 23.40
N GLU A 389 -22.64 9.67 23.98
CA GLU A 389 -23.67 10.20 24.90
C GLU A 389 -23.11 10.53 26.30
N GLN A 390 -21.91 10.05 26.66
CA GLN A 390 -21.28 10.34 27.95
C GLN A 390 -20.69 11.77 27.97
#